data_6da6f3a739541ffd1f0a51000c63fd1d
#
_entry.id   6da6f3a739541ffd1f0a51000c63fd1d
#
_cell.length_a   1.000
_cell.length_b   1.000
_cell.length_c   1.000
_cell.angle_alpha   90.00
_cell.angle_beta   90.00
_cell.angle_gamma   90.00
#
_symmetry.space_group_name_H-M   'P 1'
#
loop_
_entity.id
_entity.type
_entity.pdbx_description
1 polymer ?
#
loop_
_entity_poly.entity_id
_entity_poly.type
_entity_poly.pdbx_seq_one_letter_code
_entity_poly.pdbx_strand_id
1 'polypeptide(L)'
;WLFTLVFDYGERGVDPQVPPAFTAQNSWLARQDPFSLYNYGFEIRLHRLCRQVLMFHHFPDELGEADTLVSRLLLEYDENPILTQLCAARTLAYEGDGYRRAPVNNMMPPPPPPPMMGGNSSRPKSKWAIVEESKQIQALRYYSAQGYSVINKYLRGDDYPETQAKETLLSRDYLSTNEPSDEEFKNAMSVYINDIAEGLSSLPETDHRVVYRGLKLDKPALSDVLKEYTTIGNIIIDKAFMSTSPDKAWINDTILNIYLEKGHKGRILGDVAHFKGEAEMLFPPNTKLKIESIVNCGSQDFASQLSKLRLSDDATADTNRIKRIINMRVLNS
;
A
#
# COMPACT_ATOMS: atom_id res chain seq x y z
N TRP A 1 -22.72 9.28 -18.04
CA TRP A 1 -21.54 9.10 -17.21
C TRP A 1 -21.26 7.60 -17.12
N LEU A 2 -19.99 7.20 -17.19
CA LEU A 2 -19.59 5.79 -17.11
C LEU A 2 -19.35 5.34 -15.66
N PHE A 3 -19.09 6.28 -14.77
CA PHE A 3 -18.80 6.04 -13.36
C PHE A 3 -19.52 7.06 -12.48
N THR A 4 -20.00 6.62 -11.32
CA THR A 4 -20.58 7.50 -10.30
C THR A 4 -19.97 7.17 -8.95
N LEU A 5 -19.46 8.19 -8.27
CA LEU A 5 -19.02 8.10 -6.86
C LEU A 5 -20.12 8.74 -6.00
N VAL A 6 -20.64 7.96 -5.05
CA VAL A 6 -21.71 8.40 -4.14
C VAL A 6 -21.18 8.50 -2.72
N PHE A 7 -21.24 9.70 -2.15
CA PHE A 7 -21.08 9.88 -0.70
C PHE A 7 -22.45 9.66 -0.05
N ASP A 8 -22.60 8.55 0.65
CA ASP A 8 -23.85 8.13 1.24
C ASP A 8 -23.88 8.43 2.75
N TYR A 9 -24.96 9.02 3.19
CA TYR A 9 -25.17 9.44 4.58
C TYR A 9 -26.23 8.57 5.30
N GLY A 10 -26.38 7.34 4.85
CA GLY A 10 -27.32 6.34 5.39
C GLY A 10 -28.54 6.10 4.51
N GLU A 11 -28.62 6.77 3.34
CA GLU A 11 -29.77 6.68 2.44
C GLU A 11 -29.92 5.30 1.76
N ARG A 12 -28.82 4.52 1.69
CA ARG A 12 -28.76 3.22 1.01
C ARG A 12 -28.55 2.04 1.93
N GLY A 13 -28.68 2.28 3.26
CA GLY A 13 -28.37 1.28 4.27
C GLY A 13 -26.86 1.08 4.46
N VAL A 14 -26.46 0.65 5.65
CA VAL A 14 -25.05 0.50 6.06
C VAL A 14 -24.70 -0.93 6.45
N ASP A 15 -25.62 -1.89 6.28
CA ASP A 15 -25.34 -3.29 6.57
C ASP A 15 -24.22 -3.81 5.63
N PRO A 16 -23.07 -4.29 6.16
CA PRO A 16 -21.99 -4.82 5.36
C PRO A 16 -22.39 -6.03 4.50
N GLN A 17 -23.39 -6.79 4.94
CA GLN A 17 -23.86 -8.01 4.26
C GLN A 17 -24.84 -7.72 3.10
N VAL A 18 -25.31 -6.48 3.00
CA VAL A 18 -26.28 -6.08 1.98
C VAL A 18 -25.66 -5.05 1.05
N PRO A 19 -25.44 -5.38 -0.25
CA PRO A 19 -24.95 -4.42 -1.23
C PRO A 19 -25.91 -3.24 -1.38
N PRO A 20 -25.46 -2.00 -1.22
CA PRO A 20 -26.30 -0.82 -1.43
C PRO A 20 -26.76 -0.69 -2.89
N ALA A 21 -28.01 -0.37 -3.09
CA ALA A 21 -28.55 -0.04 -4.41
C ALA A 21 -28.08 1.35 -4.89
N PHE A 22 -28.04 1.59 -6.20
CA PHE A 22 -27.71 2.91 -6.74
C PHE A 22 -28.71 3.99 -6.30
N THR A 23 -30.00 3.67 -6.29
CA THR A 23 -31.06 4.60 -5.87
C THR A 23 -31.19 4.63 -4.36
N ALA A 24 -31.24 5.83 -3.78
CA ALA A 24 -31.51 6.03 -2.35
C ALA A 24 -32.88 5.49 -1.98
N GLN A 25 -32.98 4.75 -0.88
CA GLN A 25 -34.20 4.12 -0.39
C GLN A 25 -34.74 4.75 0.91
N ASN A 26 -33.86 5.45 1.63
CA ASN A 26 -34.16 6.05 2.93
C ASN A 26 -33.80 7.54 2.94
N SER A 27 -34.21 8.23 3.99
CA SER A 27 -33.70 9.57 4.28
C SER A 27 -32.30 9.47 4.90
N TRP A 28 -31.47 10.50 4.69
CA TRP A 28 -30.18 10.59 5.35
C TRP A 28 -30.33 10.68 6.87
N LEU A 29 -29.32 10.20 7.60
CA LEU A 29 -29.28 10.21 9.04
C LEU A 29 -28.52 11.44 9.57
N ALA A 30 -29.11 12.12 10.55
CA ALA A 30 -28.40 13.19 11.25
C ALA A 30 -27.31 12.59 12.17
N ARG A 31 -26.18 13.26 12.29
CA ARG A 31 -25.17 12.93 13.29
C ARG A 31 -25.62 13.30 14.69
N GLN A 32 -25.12 12.60 15.71
CA GLN A 32 -25.49 12.86 17.11
C GLN A 32 -24.83 14.12 17.69
N ASP A 33 -23.68 14.54 17.12
CA ASP A 33 -22.88 15.69 17.53
C ASP A 33 -22.79 16.78 16.43
N PRO A 34 -23.90 17.40 15.98
CA PRO A 34 -23.86 18.41 14.95
C PRO A 34 -23.04 19.62 15.43
N PHE A 35 -22.17 20.16 14.56
CA PHE A 35 -21.33 21.31 14.90
C PHE A 35 -21.24 22.32 13.76
N SER A 36 -20.79 23.54 14.10
CA SER A 36 -20.60 24.62 13.14
C SER A 36 -19.15 25.04 13.07
N LEU A 37 -18.68 25.37 11.87
CA LEU A 37 -17.38 25.96 11.59
C LEU A 37 -17.56 27.36 11.04
N TYR A 38 -16.70 28.31 11.45
CA TYR A 38 -16.75 29.72 11.05
C TYR A 38 -15.46 30.17 10.34
N ASN A 39 -14.61 29.26 9.91
CA ASN A 39 -13.28 29.56 9.37
C ASN A 39 -13.28 30.42 8.11
N TYR A 40 -14.42 30.53 7.43
CA TYR A 40 -14.56 31.27 6.16
C TYR A 40 -15.40 32.55 6.28
N GLY A 41 -15.65 33.05 7.50
CA GLY A 41 -16.44 34.25 7.74
C GLY A 41 -17.96 34.06 7.66
N PHE A 42 -18.43 32.82 7.47
CA PHE A 42 -19.84 32.41 7.54
C PHE A 42 -19.97 31.05 8.20
N GLU A 43 -21.17 30.73 8.67
CA GLU A 43 -21.44 29.43 9.31
C GLU A 43 -21.51 28.30 8.28
N ILE A 44 -20.67 27.27 8.48
CA ILE A 44 -20.81 25.97 7.82
C ILE A 44 -21.24 24.97 8.88
N ARG A 45 -22.50 24.52 8.81
CA ARG A 45 -23.06 23.58 9.78
C ARG A 45 -23.02 22.16 9.27
N LEU A 46 -22.40 21.28 10.04
CA LEU A 46 -22.25 19.86 9.72
C LEU A 46 -23.32 19.05 10.46
N HIS A 47 -24.37 18.65 9.74
CA HIS A 47 -25.46 17.84 10.24
C HIS A 47 -25.40 16.38 9.83
N ARG A 48 -24.65 16.09 8.78
CA ARG A 48 -24.58 14.78 8.18
C ARG A 48 -23.26 14.09 8.50
N LEU A 49 -23.29 12.78 8.64
CA LEU A 49 -22.12 11.95 8.82
C LEU A 49 -22.04 10.99 7.62
N CYS A 50 -20.98 11.09 6.81
CA CYS A 50 -20.79 10.18 5.70
C CYS A 50 -20.57 8.77 6.27
N ARG A 51 -21.44 7.83 5.90
CA ARG A 51 -21.42 6.45 6.37
C ARG A 51 -20.63 5.54 5.47
N GLN A 52 -20.63 5.86 4.18
CA GLN A 52 -19.97 5.07 3.16
C GLN A 52 -19.73 5.88 1.90
N VAL A 53 -18.75 5.45 1.11
CA VAL A 53 -18.52 5.94 -0.23
C VAL A 53 -18.66 4.77 -1.20
N LEU A 54 -19.52 4.93 -2.21
CA LEU A 54 -19.90 3.88 -3.14
C LEU A 54 -19.42 4.24 -4.55
N MET A 55 -18.85 3.28 -5.24
CA MET A 55 -18.45 3.43 -6.64
C MET A 55 -19.31 2.54 -7.53
N PHE A 56 -20.05 3.14 -8.43
CA PHE A 56 -20.89 2.45 -9.42
C PHE A 56 -20.29 2.60 -10.82
N HIS A 57 -20.37 1.53 -11.59
CA HIS A 57 -20.07 1.50 -13.00
C HIS A 57 -21.37 1.36 -13.81
N HIS A 58 -21.47 2.10 -14.93
CA HIS A 58 -22.62 2.16 -15.82
C HIS A 58 -22.27 1.58 -17.19
N PHE A 59 -22.03 0.28 -17.24
CA PHE A 59 -21.71 -0.47 -18.45
C PHE A 59 -22.71 -1.65 -18.61
N PRO A 60 -23.97 -1.37 -18.95
CA PRO A 60 -25.01 -2.41 -18.97
C PRO A 60 -24.72 -3.53 -19.96
N ASP A 61 -24.08 -3.23 -21.07
CA ASP A 61 -23.77 -4.22 -22.11
C ASP A 61 -22.69 -5.20 -21.67
N GLU A 62 -21.70 -4.73 -20.90
CA GLU A 62 -20.58 -5.54 -20.40
C GLU A 62 -20.87 -6.18 -19.05
N LEU A 63 -21.58 -5.48 -18.16
CA LEU A 63 -21.81 -5.91 -16.77
C LEU A 63 -23.20 -6.52 -16.55
N GLY A 64 -24.10 -6.40 -17.54
CA GLY A 64 -25.44 -6.97 -17.49
C GLY A 64 -26.44 -6.22 -16.61
N GLU A 65 -26.00 -5.17 -15.91
CA GLU A 65 -26.81 -4.30 -15.05
C GLU A 65 -26.51 -2.83 -15.34
N ALA A 66 -27.53 -1.97 -15.25
CA ALA A 66 -27.38 -0.54 -15.53
C ALA A 66 -26.46 0.18 -14.53
N ASP A 67 -26.49 -0.25 -13.27
CA ASP A 67 -25.79 0.39 -12.16
C ASP A 67 -25.09 -0.69 -11.32
N THR A 68 -23.85 -1.00 -11.65
CA THR A 68 -23.08 -2.05 -10.98
C THR A 68 -22.23 -1.46 -9.86
N LEU A 69 -22.49 -1.84 -8.60
CA LEU A 69 -21.64 -1.49 -7.48
C LEU A 69 -20.33 -2.30 -7.57
N VAL A 70 -19.19 -1.61 -7.65
CA VAL A 70 -17.87 -2.26 -7.75
C VAL A 70 -17.02 -2.09 -6.53
N SER A 71 -17.22 -1.02 -5.76
CA SER A 71 -16.46 -0.76 -4.54
C SER A 71 -17.28 0.02 -3.53
N ARG A 72 -17.09 -0.29 -2.26
CA ARG A 72 -17.69 0.37 -1.11
C ARG A 72 -16.62 0.62 -0.06
N LEU A 73 -16.44 1.86 0.34
CA LEU A 73 -15.70 2.24 1.54
C LEU A 73 -16.72 2.44 2.66
N LEU A 74 -16.78 1.52 3.60
CA LEU A 74 -17.64 1.61 4.78
C LEU A 74 -16.86 2.32 5.89
N LEU A 75 -17.50 3.33 6.51
CA LEU A 75 -16.93 4.12 7.60
C LEU A 75 -17.67 3.80 8.89
N GLU A 76 -16.95 3.31 9.89
CA GLU A 76 -17.50 2.94 11.20
C GLU A 76 -17.13 4.01 12.23
N TYR A 77 -18.09 4.41 13.02
CA TYR A 77 -17.94 5.50 13.98
C TYR A 77 -18.38 5.07 15.40
N ASP A 78 -17.65 5.59 16.38
CA ASP A 78 -18.16 5.68 17.74
C ASP A 78 -18.90 7.00 17.86
N GLU A 79 -20.24 6.90 17.88
CA GLU A 79 -21.15 8.04 17.87
C GLU A 79 -21.66 8.35 19.26
N ASN A 80 -21.43 9.58 19.70
CA ASN A 80 -22.04 10.10 20.90
C ASN A 80 -22.37 11.60 20.73
N PRO A 81 -23.25 12.18 21.57
CA PRO A 81 -23.68 13.56 21.41
C PRO A 81 -22.59 14.63 21.62
N ILE A 82 -21.42 14.24 22.13
CA ILE A 82 -20.33 15.19 22.41
C ILE A 82 -19.32 15.21 21.27
N LEU A 83 -18.90 14.00 20.80
CA LEU A 83 -17.86 13.86 19.79
C LEU A 83 -17.99 12.50 19.09
N THR A 84 -18.27 12.52 17.81
CA THR A 84 -18.24 11.33 16.96
C THR A 84 -16.82 11.09 16.45
N GLN A 85 -16.29 9.90 16.65
CA GLN A 85 -14.96 9.50 16.22
C GLN A 85 -15.02 8.40 15.15
N LEU A 86 -14.20 8.51 14.11
CA LEU A 86 -14.02 7.44 13.13
C LEU A 86 -13.18 6.33 13.76
N CYS A 87 -13.76 5.13 13.91
CA CYS A 87 -13.11 3.98 14.52
C CYS A 87 -12.49 3.03 13.49
N ALA A 88 -13.18 2.85 12.35
CA ALA A 88 -12.70 1.98 11.28
C ALA A 88 -13.15 2.47 9.90
N ALA A 89 -12.37 2.11 8.89
CA ALA A 89 -12.72 2.26 7.48
C ALA A 89 -12.40 0.95 6.77
N ARG A 90 -13.42 0.35 6.12
CA ARG A 90 -13.29 -0.94 5.44
C ARG A 90 -13.62 -0.79 3.96
N THR A 91 -12.76 -1.30 3.09
CA THR A 91 -13.05 -1.37 1.66
C THR A 91 -13.60 -2.75 1.32
N LEU A 92 -14.78 -2.76 0.73
CA LEU A 92 -15.45 -3.96 0.21
C LEU A 92 -15.47 -3.86 -1.31
N ALA A 93 -15.14 -4.96 -1.98
CA ALA A 93 -15.30 -5.11 -3.43
C ALA A 93 -16.47 -6.06 -3.69
N TYR A 94 -17.23 -5.81 -4.76
CA TYR A 94 -18.39 -6.62 -5.12
C TYR A 94 -18.15 -7.27 -6.49
N GLU A 95 -18.39 -8.58 -6.55
CA GLU A 95 -18.38 -9.35 -7.79
C GLU A 95 -19.81 -9.62 -8.23
N GLY A 96 -20.15 -9.25 -9.46
CA GLY A 96 -21.40 -9.67 -10.10
C GLY A 96 -21.28 -11.07 -10.70
N ASP A 97 -22.39 -11.80 -10.76
CA ASP A 97 -22.45 -13.12 -11.41
C ASP A 97 -21.99 -13.03 -12.87
N GLY A 98 -20.83 -13.60 -13.17
CA GLY A 98 -20.27 -13.70 -14.50
C GLY A 98 -18.87 -13.09 -14.70
N TYR A 99 -18.43 -12.22 -13.81
CA TYR A 99 -17.07 -11.70 -13.84
C TYR A 99 -16.34 -12.05 -12.54
N ARG A 100 -15.47 -13.07 -12.60
CA ARG A 100 -14.44 -13.25 -11.57
C ARG A 100 -13.43 -12.11 -11.71
N ARG A 101 -13.56 -11.05 -10.92
CA ARG A 101 -12.42 -10.18 -10.70
C ARG A 101 -11.47 -10.88 -9.73
N ALA A 102 -10.36 -11.33 -10.27
CA ALA A 102 -9.14 -11.44 -9.47
C ALA A 102 -8.86 -10.09 -8.80
N PRO A 103 -8.17 -10.05 -7.63
CA PRO A 103 -7.70 -8.80 -7.06
C PRO A 103 -7.07 -7.97 -8.16
N VAL A 104 -7.32 -6.66 -8.17
CA VAL A 104 -6.96 -5.74 -9.26
C VAL A 104 -5.46 -5.82 -9.55
N ASN A 105 -5.10 -6.73 -10.42
CA ASN A 105 -3.80 -6.82 -11.05
C ASN A 105 -4.02 -6.46 -12.51
N ASN A 106 -3.23 -5.49 -13.00
CA ASN A 106 -3.17 -5.10 -14.39
C ASN A 106 -3.05 -6.32 -15.33
N MET A 107 -4.16 -6.94 -15.68
CA MET A 107 -4.23 -7.90 -16.76
C MET A 107 -5.01 -7.30 -17.92
N MET A 108 -4.45 -7.42 -19.11
CA MET A 108 -5.11 -7.14 -20.38
C MET A 108 -6.52 -7.76 -20.38
N PRO A 109 -7.51 -7.10 -20.96
CA PRO A 109 -8.85 -7.69 -21.06
C PRO A 109 -8.78 -9.07 -21.73
N PRO A 110 -9.54 -10.05 -21.22
CA PRO A 110 -9.61 -11.36 -21.87
C PRO A 110 -10.18 -11.21 -23.28
N PRO A 111 -9.82 -12.08 -24.22
CA PRO A 111 -10.40 -12.09 -25.56
C PRO A 111 -11.92 -12.27 -25.47
N PRO A 112 -12.70 -11.68 -26.39
CA PRO A 112 -14.14 -11.79 -26.37
C PRO A 112 -14.57 -13.27 -26.44
N PRO A 113 -15.62 -13.67 -25.68
CA PRO A 113 -16.11 -15.03 -25.69
C PRO A 113 -16.69 -15.38 -27.09
N PRO A 114 -16.60 -16.66 -27.50
CA PRO A 114 -17.19 -17.09 -28.73
C PRO A 114 -18.73 -16.91 -28.71
N PRO A 115 -19.40 -16.68 -29.88
CA PRO A 115 -20.81 -16.42 -29.91
C PRO A 115 -21.62 -17.60 -29.37
N MET A 116 -22.44 -17.34 -28.35
CA MET A 116 -23.31 -18.34 -27.75
C MET A 116 -24.51 -18.63 -28.61
N MET A 117 -24.69 -19.87 -29.01
CA MET A 117 -25.94 -20.36 -29.61
C MET A 117 -27.04 -20.37 -28.52
N GLY A 118 -28.23 -19.88 -28.94
CA GLY A 118 -29.37 -19.64 -28.07
C GLY A 118 -29.83 -20.88 -27.30
N GLY A 119 -29.94 -20.73 -26.00
CA GLY A 119 -30.64 -21.63 -25.10
C GLY A 119 -31.42 -20.81 -24.09
N ASN A 120 -32.76 -21.02 -24.11
CA ASN A 120 -33.71 -20.44 -23.16
C ASN A 120 -33.37 -20.98 -21.76
N SER A 121 -32.79 -20.20 -20.89
CA SER A 121 -32.66 -20.54 -19.46
C SER A 121 -33.00 -19.30 -18.64
N SER A 122 -33.92 -19.48 -17.69
CA SER A 122 -34.22 -18.55 -16.62
C SER A 122 -32.92 -18.09 -15.93
N ARG A 123 -32.60 -16.79 -16.05
CA ARG A 123 -31.43 -16.17 -15.41
C ARG A 123 -31.46 -16.46 -13.92
N PRO A 124 -30.40 -17.04 -13.34
CA PRO A 124 -30.26 -17.06 -11.88
C PRO A 124 -30.13 -15.61 -11.37
N LYS A 125 -30.74 -15.33 -10.23
CA LYS A 125 -30.57 -14.04 -9.56
C LYS A 125 -29.10 -13.85 -9.24
N SER A 126 -28.55 -12.69 -9.58
CA SER A 126 -27.13 -12.34 -9.30
C SER A 126 -26.85 -12.52 -7.79
N LYS A 127 -25.85 -13.33 -7.48
CA LYS A 127 -25.30 -13.44 -6.14
C LYS A 127 -24.13 -12.50 -6.03
N TRP A 128 -24.27 -11.44 -5.28
CA TRP A 128 -23.18 -10.55 -4.93
C TRP A 128 -22.34 -11.21 -3.83
N ALA A 129 -21.06 -11.35 -4.07
CA ALA A 129 -20.09 -11.77 -3.05
C ALA A 129 -19.30 -10.56 -2.57
N ILE A 130 -19.20 -10.40 -1.26
CA ILE A 130 -18.30 -9.41 -0.63
C ILE A 130 -16.93 -10.07 -0.58
N VAL A 131 -15.96 -9.50 -1.27
CA VAL A 131 -14.56 -9.91 -1.19
C VAL A 131 -13.87 -8.98 -0.20
N GLU A 132 -13.69 -9.46 1.03
CA GLU A 132 -12.91 -8.75 2.03
C GLU A 132 -11.43 -8.89 1.69
N GLU A 133 -10.69 -7.77 1.72
CA GLU A 133 -9.25 -7.79 1.52
C GLU A 133 -8.60 -8.65 2.60
N SER A 134 -7.71 -9.58 2.22
CA SER A 134 -7.09 -10.49 3.16
C SER A 134 -6.34 -9.75 4.28
N LYS A 135 -6.25 -10.33 5.47
CA LYS A 135 -5.53 -9.75 6.60
C LYS A 135 -4.08 -9.40 6.24
N GLN A 136 -3.45 -10.22 5.42
CA GLN A 136 -2.09 -10.03 4.92
C GLN A 136 -1.96 -8.78 4.03
N ILE A 137 -2.89 -8.57 3.11
CA ILE A 137 -2.89 -7.37 2.26
C ILE A 137 -3.21 -6.12 3.08
N GLN A 138 -4.12 -6.19 4.05
CA GLN A 138 -4.38 -5.09 4.99
C GLN A 138 -3.13 -4.74 5.82
N ALA A 139 -2.40 -5.74 6.31
CA ALA A 139 -1.15 -5.56 7.03
C ALA A 139 -0.08 -4.87 6.16
N LEU A 140 0.07 -5.32 4.90
CA LEU A 140 1.00 -4.74 3.94
C LEU A 140 0.64 -3.29 3.58
N ARG A 141 -0.66 -3.00 3.38
CA ARG A 141 -1.16 -1.64 3.10
C ARG A 141 -0.86 -0.68 4.24
N TYR A 142 -1.11 -1.11 5.49
CA TYR A 142 -0.80 -0.29 6.65
C TYR A 142 0.72 -0.08 6.82
N TYR A 143 1.51 -1.14 6.59
CA TYR A 143 2.96 -1.03 6.58
C TYR A 143 3.43 0.07 5.61
N SER A 144 2.95 0.05 4.37
CA SER A 144 3.28 1.06 3.34
C SER A 144 2.85 2.48 3.75
N ALA A 145 1.75 2.63 4.49
CA ALA A 145 1.23 3.94 4.88
C ALA A 145 1.96 4.57 6.07
N GLN A 146 2.03 3.85 7.17
CA GLN A 146 2.44 4.39 8.48
C GLN A 146 3.33 3.44 9.28
N GLY A 147 3.19 2.12 9.08
CA GLY A 147 3.85 1.10 9.88
C GLY A 147 5.35 0.94 9.61
N TYR A 148 5.82 1.33 8.41
CA TYR A 148 7.18 1.05 7.96
C TYR A 148 8.27 1.54 8.93
N SER A 149 8.08 2.71 9.56
CA SER A 149 9.09 3.28 10.45
C SER A 149 9.28 2.44 11.71
N VAL A 150 8.18 2.05 12.35
CA VAL A 150 8.19 1.25 13.58
C VAL A 150 8.68 -0.17 13.31
N ILE A 151 8.11 -0.82 12.29
CA ILE A 151 8.43 -2.21 11.94
C ILE A 151 9.89 -2.35 11.52
N ASN A 152 10.40 -1.45 10.68
CA ASN A 152 11.77 -1.52 10.21
C ASN A 152 12.80 -1.25 11.31
N LYS A 153 12.50 -0.35 12.25
CA LYS A 153 13.35 -0.14 13.43
C LYS A 153 13.36 -1.38 14.31
N TYR A 154 12.20 -1.97 14.61
CA TYR A 154 12.09 -3.21 15.36
C TYR A 154 12.92 -4.34 14.73
N LEU A 155 12.80 -4.55 13.43
CA LEU A 155 13.53 -5.60 12.70
C LEU A 155 15.05 -5.38 12.70
N ARG A 156 15.52 -4.14 12.71
CA ARG A 156 16.94 -3.80 12.80
C ARG A 156 17.49 -3.90 14.22
N GLY A 157 16.63 -3.91 15.23
CA GLY A 157 17.00 -3.79 16.64
C GLY A 157 17.36 -2.37 17.03
N ASP A 158 16.86 -1.37 16.29
CA ASP A 158 17.00 0.04 16.59
C ASP A 158 15.99 0.45 17.68
N ASP A 159 16.22 1.62 18.30
CA ASP A 159 15.23 2.22 19.20
C ASP A 159 13.96 2.62 18.43
N TYR A 160 12.81 2.15 18.89
CA TYR A 160 11.51 2.35 18.24
C TYR A 160 10.44 2.76 19.27
N PRO A 161 9.39 3.47 18.84
CA PRO A 161 8.30 3.90 19.73
C PRO A 161 7.40 2.70 20.09
N GLU A 162 7.71 2.01 21.18
CA GLU A 162 7.01 0.80 21.62
C GLU A 162 5.51 1.03 21.86
N THR A 163 5.14 2.19 22.42
CA THR A 163 3.72 2.57 22.61
C THR A 163 2.97 2.56 21.28
N GLN A 164 3.52 3.19 20.25
CA GLN A 164 2.92 3.21 18.91
C GLN A 164 2.84 1.80 18.29
N ALA A 165 3.84 0.95 18.54
CA ALA A 165 3.81 -0.44 18.10
C ALA A 165 2.67 -1.21 18.78
N LYS A 166 2.49 -1.07 20.10
CA LYS A 166 1.40 -1.70 20.87
C LYS A 166 0.02 -1.23 20.37
N GLU A 167 -0.17 0.08 20.19
CA GLU A 167 -1.40 0.66 19.63
C GLU A 167 -1.72 0.10 18.23
N THR A 168 -0.69 -0.02 17.39
CA THR A 168 -0.85 -0.61 16.04
C THR A 168 -1.32 -2.06 16.12
N LEU A 169 -0.69 -2.87 16.96
CA LEU A 169 -1.03 -4.30 17.10
C LEU A 169 -2.43 -4.50 17.68
N LEU A 170 -2.84 -3.66 18.63
CA LEU A 170 -4.20 -3.65 19.21
C LEU A 170 -5.25 -3.29 18.17
N SER A 171 -5.05 -2.18 17.48
CA SER A 171 -6.02 -1.68 16.48
C SER A 171 -6.22 -2.63 15.29
N ARG A 172 -5.37 -3.66 15.18
CA ARG A 172 -5.36 -4.64 14.11
C ARG A 172 -5.56 -6.09 14.56
N ASP A 173 -6.04 -6.27 15.78
CA ASP A 173 -6.37 -7.59 16.36
C ASP A 173 -5.17 -8.55 16.44
N TYR A 174 -3.95 -8.03 16.63
CA TYR A 174 -2.75 -8.83 16.95
C TYR A 174 -2.47 -8.91 18.44
N LEU A 175 -2.99 -7.96 19.22
CA LEU A 175 -2.99 -7.97 20.68
C LEU A 175 -4.42 -7.82 21.19
N SER A 176 -4.71 -8.41 22.34
CA SER A 176 -6.00 -8.34 23.02
C SER A 176 -6.00 -7.46 24.28
N THR A 177 -4.83 -6.94 24.67
CA THR A 177 -4.63 -6.11 25.86
C THR A 177 -3.68 -4.96 25.62
N ASN A 178 -3.89 -3.84 26.30
CA ASN A 178 -3.01 -2.67 26.26
C ASN A 178 -1.69 -2.89 27.01
N GLU A 179 -1.67 -3.86 27.92
CA GLU A 179 -0.51 -4.20 28.75
C GLU A 179 -0.07 -5.65 28.51
N PRO A 180 0.43 -5.98 27.31
CA PRO A 180 0.94 -7.31 27.03
C PRO A 180 2.24 -7.57 27.76
N SER A 181 2.50 -8.82 28.11
CA SER A 181 3.84 -9.26 28.50
C SER A 181 4.82 -9.11 27.32
N ASP A 182 6.11 -9.10 27.62
CA ASP A 182 7.17 -9.02 26.59
C ASP A 182 7.06 -10.16 25.56
N GLU A 183 6.66 -11.35 26.00
CA GLU A 183 6.50 -12.53 25.15
C GLU A 183 5.29 -12.38 24.24
N GLU A 184 4.15 -11.95 24.77
CA GLU A 184 2.93 -11.68 23.99
C GLU A 184 3.18 -10.60 22.94
N PHE A 185 3.86 -9.52 23.32
CA PHE A 185 4.23 -8.46 22.40
C PHE A 185 5.13 -8.96 21.26
N LYS A 186 6.20 -9.70 21.58
CA LYS A 186 7.12 -10.28 20.58
C LYS A 186 6.41 -11.25 19.64
N ASN A 187 5.51 -12.07 20.17
CA ASN A 187 4.71 -12.99 19.36
C ASN A 187 3.79 -12.24 18.41
N ALA A 188 3.07 -11.22 18.91
CA ALA A 188 2.20 -10.39 18.10
C ALA A 188 2.96 -9.66 16.98
N MET A 189 4.13 -9.08 17.29
CA MET A 189 5.01 -8.47 16.30
C MET A 189 5.47 -9.47 15.25
N SER A 190 5.84 -10.69 15.66
CA SER A 190 6.25 -11.74 14.73
C SER A 190 5.14 -12.14 13.77
N VAL A 191 3.92 -12.34 14.29
CA VAL A 191 2.74 -12.67 13.47
C VAL A 191 2.42 -11.53 12.50
N TYR A 192 2.45 -10.28 12.98
CA TYR A 192 2.19 -9.11 12.15
C TYR A 192 3.22 -8.94 11.02
N ILE A 193 4.52 -9.11 11.32
CA ILE A 193 5.59 -9.07 10.32
C ILE A 193 5.42 -10.19 9.29
N ASN A 194 5.02 -11.37 9.72
CA ASN A 194 4.71 -12.49 8.83
C ASN A 194 3.54 -12.17 7.89
N ASP A 195 2.45 -11.62 8.42
CA ASP A 195 1.31 -11.22 7.59
C ASP A 195 1.72 -10.18 6.52
N ILE A 196 2.58 -9.21 6.87
CA ILE A 196 3.14 -8.25 5.89
C ILE A 196 3.95 -9.00 4.82
N ALA A 197 4.80 -9.93 5.20
CA ALA A 197 5.65 -10.69 4.28
C ALA A 197 4.82 -11.62 3.37
N GLU A 198 3.79 -12.25 3.89
CA GLU A 198 2.84 -13.07 3.13
C GLU A 198 2.03 -12.21 2.15
N GLY A 199 1.51 -11.05 2.61
CA GLY A 199 0.86 -10.08 1.76
C GLY A 199 1.76 -9.64 0.61
N LEU A 200 3.04 -9.34 0.90
CA LEU A 200 4.01 -9.00 -0.13
C LEU A 200 4.23 -10.16 -1.11
N SER A 201 4.38 -11.39 -0.61
CA SER A 201 4.63 -12.57 -1.46
C SER A 201 3.43 -12.94 -2.33
N SER A 202 2.21 -12.56 -1.95
CA SER A 202 0.99 -12.78 -2.72
C SER A 202 0.88 -11.86 -3.94
N LEU A 203 1.65 -10.75 -3.98
CA LEU A 203 1.67 -9.85 -5.12
C LEU A 203 2.39 -10.49 -6.31
N PRO A 204 2.05 -10.09 -7.55
CA PRO A 204 2.65 -10.63 -8.76
C PRO A 204 4.15 -10.48 -8.80
N GLU A 205 4.80 -11.48 -9.40
CA GLU A 205 6.21 -11.38 -9.77
C GLU A 205 6.40 -10.32 -10.86
N THR A 206 7.60 -9.76 -10.92
CA THR A 206 7.94 -8.73 -11.88
C THR A 206 9.25 -9.07 -12.61
N ASP A 207 9.33 -8.63 -13.87
CA ASP A 207 10.51 -8.83 -14.72
C ASP A 207 11.52 -7.68 -14.65
N HIS A 208 11.37 -6.76 -13.70
CA HIS A 208 12.34 -5.68 -13.51
C HIS A 208 13.74 -6.25 -13.26
N ARG A 209 14.74 -5.60 -13.83
CA ARG A 209 16.15 -6.03 -13.74
C ARG A 209 17.00 -5.09 -12.93
N VAL A 210 16.53 -3.88 -12.71
CA VAL A 210 17.25 -2.84 -11.97
C VAL A 210 16.27 -2.06 -11.13
N VAL A 211 16.67 -1.77 -9.89
CA VAL A 211 15.95 -0.87 -8.97
C VAL A 211 16.94 0.06 -8.29
N TYR A 212 16.44 1.16 -7.78
CA TYR A 212 17.25 2.21 -7.17
C TYR A 212 16.83 2.46 -5.73
N ARG A 213 17.82 2.86 -4.91
CA ARG A 213 17.56 3.35 -3.55
C ARG A 213 18.56 4.44 -3.18
N GLY A 214 18.05 5.58 -2.70
CA GLY A 214 18.86 6.66 -2.16
C GLY A 214 19.11 6.48 -0.66
N LEU A 215 20.37 6.57 -0.20
CA LEU A 215 20.76 6.49 1.20
C LEU A 215 21.51 7.75 1.63
N LYS A 216 21.35 8.13 2.91
CA LYS A 216 22.14 9.17 3.59
C LYS A 216 23.16 8.49 4.48
N LEU A 217 24.32 8.16 3.92
CA LEU A 217 25.40 7.47 4.64
C LEU A 217 26.50 8.42 5.15
N ASP A 218 26.56 9.63 4.63
CA ASP A 218 27.64 10.58 4.88
C ASP A 218 27.41 11.39 6.18
N LYS A 219 27.21 10.65 7.28
CA LYS A 219 27.05 11.19 8.63
C LYS A 219 28.10 10.57 9.54
N PRO A 220 28.74 11.34 10.45
CA PRO A 220 29.73 10.80 11.39
C PRO A 220 29.23 9.59 12.18
N ALA A 221 27.98 9.61 12.62
CA ALA A 221 27.36 8.50 13.36
C ALA A 221 27.17 7.22 12.52
N LEU A 222 27.34 7.28 11.20
CA LEU A 222 27.14 6.16 10.28
C LEU A 222 28.47 5.71 9.63
N SER A 223 29.61 6.08 10.21
CA SER A 223 30.95 5.77 9.64
C SER A 223 31.17 4.26 9.43
N ASP A 224 30.74 3.43 10.39
CA ASP A 224 30.90 1.97 10.28
C ASP A 224 29.96 1.39 9.21
N VAL A 225 28.72 1.86 9.17
CA VAL A 225 27.76 1.48 8.13
C VAL A 225 28.28 1.89 6.74
N LEU A 226 28.82 3.11 6.62
CA LEU A 226 29.44 3.58 5.39
C LEU A 226 30.58 2.66 4.96
N LYS A 227 31.45 2.24 5.88
CA LYS A 227 32.57 1.33 5.61
C LYS A 227 32.07 -0.02 5.08
N GLU A 228 31.01 -0.56 5.63
CA GLU A 228 30.38 -1.79 5.11
C GLU A 228 29.90 -1.62 3.68
N TYR A 229 29.22 -0.51 3.38
CA TYR A 229 28.69 -0.19 2.05
C TYR A 229 29.77 0.20 1.04
N THR A 230 30.98 0.56 1.47
CA THR A 230 32.08 0.97 0.60
C THR A 230 33.19 -0.09 0.47
N THR A 231 32.94 -1.34 0.87
CA THR A 231 33.87 -2.45 0.70
C THR A 231 33.34 -3.38 -0.41
N ILE A 232 34.04 -3.40 -1.55
CA ILE A 232 33.67 -4.24 -2.72
C ILE A 232 33.72 -5.72 -2.31
N GLY A 233 32.71 -6.48 -2.71
CA GLY A 233 32.55 -7.90 -2.40
C GLY A 233 31.79 -8.16 -1.10
N ASN A 234 31.59 -7.17 -0.24
CA ASN A 234 30.77 -7.31 0.94
C ASN A 234 29.34 -7.71 0.58
N ILE A 235 28.72 -8.47 1.49
CA ILE A 235 27.30 -8.81 1.44
C ILE A 235 26.60 -8.02 2.55
N ILE A 236 25.74 -7.10 2.14
CA ILE A 236 24.86 -6.36 3.04
C ILE A 236 23.56 -7.14 3.22
N ILE A 237 23.12 -7.31 4.47
CA ILE A 237 21.84 -7.92 4.79
C ILE A 237 20.91 -6.82 5.32
N ASP A 238 19.89 -6.43 4.54
CA ASP A 238 18.86 -5.54 5.09
C ASP A 238 17.92 -6.37 5.95
N LYS A 239 18.04 -6.22 7.27
CA LYS A 239 17.23 -6.95 8.24
C LYS A 239 15.74 -6.59 8.18
N ALA A 240 15.42 -5.43 7.62
CA ALA A 240 14.08 -4.90 7.50
C ALA A 240 13.52 -5.07 6.08
N PHE A 241 12.27 -4.68 5.87
CA PHE A 241 11.75 -4.54 4.52
C PHE A 241 12.49 -3.42 3.79
N MET A 242 12.93 -3.71 2.59
CA MET A 242 13.74 -2.77 1.80
C MET A 242 12.89 -2.15 0.69
N SER A 243 12.57 -0.87 0.84
CA SER A 243 11.90 -0.07 -0.20
C SER A 243 12.89 0.39 -1.26
N THR A 244 12.51 0.22 -2.51
CA THR A 244 13.28 0.62 -3.70
C THR A 244 12.34 1.17 -4.77
N SER A 245 12.86 1.82 -5.79
CA SER A 245 12.08 2.27 -6.94
C SER A 245 12.62 1.66 -8.23
N PRO A 246 11.79 1.04 -9.07
CA PRO A 246 12.19 0.59 -10.40
C PRO A 246 12.27 1.71 -11.43
N ASP A 247 11.63 2.86 -11.18
CA ASP A 247 11.50 3.93 -12.15
C ASP A 247 12.60 4.97 -12.04
N LYS A 248 12.92 5.39 -10.80
CA LYS A 248 13.85 6.51 -10.57
C LYS A 248 14.56 6.41 -9.22
N ALA A 249 15.78 6.90 -9.18
CA ALA A 249 16.56 7.02 -7.94
C ALA A 249 16.22 8.33 -7.21
N TRP A 250 15.84 8.24 -5.94
CA TRP A 250 15.73 9.40 -5.05
C TRP A 250 17.12 9.92 -4.70
N ILE A 251 17.36 11.22 -4.95
CA ILE A 251 18.69 11.83 -4.78
C ILE A 251 19.06 11.94 -3.31
N ASN A 252 20.15 11.28 -2.95
CA ASN A 252 20.82 11.34 -1.66
C ASN A 252 22.35 11.34 -1.87
N ASP A 253 23.13 11.34 -0.77
CA ASP A 253 24.60 11.29 -0.90
C ASP A 253 25.14 9.97 -1.49
N THR A 254 24.36 8.90 -1.36
CA THR A 254 24.70 7.58 -1.87
C THR A 254 23.48 7.02 -2.64
N ILE A 255 23.70 6.57 -3.86
CA ILE A 255 22.68 5.90 -4.66
C ILE A 255 23.09 4.44 -4.82
N LEU A 256 22.18 3.54 -4.43
CA LEU A 256 22.30 2.13 -4.73
C LEU A 256 21.64 1.86 -6.09
N ASN A 257 22.40 1.32 -7.02
CA ASN A 257 21.95 0.78 -8.29
C ASN A 257 21.96 -0.74 -8.16
N ILE A 258 20.76 -1.34 -8.01
CA ILE A 258 20.60 -2.73 -7.57
C ILE A 258 20.14 -3.57 -8.75
N TYR A 259 20.96 -4.53 -9.17
CA TYR A 259 20.65 -5.49 -10.21
C TYR A 259 19.87 -6.67 -9.63
N LEU A 260 18.82 -7.06 -10.34
CA LEU A 260 17.91 -8.14 -9.97
C LEU A 260 18.07 -9.32 -10.91
N GLU A 261 18.09 -10.53 -10.35
CA GLU A 261 18.05 -11.76 -11.12
C GLU A 261 16.60 -12.26 -11.24
N LYS A 262 16.35 -13.13 -12.21
CA LYS A 262 15.03 -13.77 -12.36
C LYS A 262 14.67 -14.54 -11.09
N GLY A 263 13.42 -14.40 -10.64
CA GLY A 263 12.93 -15.06 -9.42
C GLY A 263 13.29 -14.31 -8.12
N HIS A 264 13.72 -13.05 -8.21
CA HIS A 264 13.89 -12.23 -6.99
C HIS A 264 12.57 -12.05 -6.23
N LYS A 265 12.67 -11.81 -4.92
CA LYS A 265 11.49 -11.70 -4.02
C LYS A 265 10.89 -10.28 -3.95
N GLY A 266 11.43 -9.31 -4.68
CA GLY A 266 10.86 -7.95 -4.74
C GLY A 266 9.51 -7.95 -5.44
N ARG A 267 8.55 -7.17 -4.93
CA ARG A 267 7.21 -7.01 -5.48
C ARG A 267 6.86 -5.53 -5.59
N ILE A 268 6.19 -5.17 -6.68
CA ILE A 268 5.64 -3.82 -6.85
C ILE A 268 4.35 -3.72 -6.03
N LEU A 269 4.27 -2.72 -5.17
CA LEU A 269 3.12 -2.54 -4.29
C LEU A 269 1.86 -2.11 -5.06
N GLY A 270 2.00 -1.34 -6.15
CA GLY A 270 0.87 -0.91 -6.98
C GLY A 270 -0.27 -0.30 -6.17
N ASP A 271 -1.47 -0.86 -6.30
CA ASP A 271 -2.67 -0.37 -5.60
C ASP A 271 -2.65 -0.60 -4.07
N VAL A 272 -1.73 -1.45 -3.58
CA VAL A 272 -1.54 -1.66 -2.14
C VAL A 272 -0.74 -0.52 -1.52
N ALA A 273 0.08 0.20 -2.31
CA ALA A 273 0.85 1.35 -1.84
C ALA A 273 -0.06 2.48 -1.34
N HIS A 274 0.35 3.13 -0.26
CA HIS A 274 -0.35 4.32 0.24
C HIS A 274 -0.26 5.49 -0.75
N PHE A 275 0.93 5.71 -1.31
CA PHE A 275 1.17 6.75 -2.32
C PHE A 275 1.07 6.14 -3.73
N LYS A 276 -0.11 6.23 -4.34
CA LYS A 276 -0.42 5.62 -5.64
C LYS A 276 0.40 6.15 -6.83
N GLY A 277 1.18 7.19 -6.65
CA GLY A 277 2.05 7.78 -7.69
C GLY A 277 3.49 7.31 -7.63
N GLU A 278 3.87 6.54 -6.62
CA GLU A 278 5.23 6.04 -6.44
C GLU A 278 5.26 4.57 -6.90
N ALA A 279 6.08 4.30 -7.91
CA ALA A 279 6.39 2.91 -8.29
C ALA A 279 7.33 2.33 -7.21
N GLU A 280 6.76 1.91 -6.07
CA GLU A 280 7.53 1.29 -5.00
C GLU A 280 7.65 -0.21 -5.23
N MET A 281 8.89 -0.70 -5.23
CA MET A 281 9.19 -2.12 -5.14
C MET A 281 9.75 -2.42 -3.75
N LEU A 282 9.06 -3.31 -3.03
CA LEU A 282 9.41 -3.71 -1.68
C LEU A 282 10.05 -5.11 -1.70
N PHE A 283 11.12 -5.28 -0.94
CA PHE A 283 11.76 -6.56 -0.69
C PHE A 283 11.51 -7.01 0.75
N PRO A 284 11.40 -8.34 0.99
CA PRO A 284 11.21 -8.89 2.33
C PRO A 284 12.44 -8.68 3.21
N PRO A 285 12.28 -8.81 4.54
CA PRO A 285 13.39 -8.77 5.47
C PRO A 285 14.48 -9.80 5.14
N ASN A 286 15.70 -9.50 5.55
CA ASN A 286 16.90 -10.31 5.32
C ASN A 286 17.30 -10.43 3.83
N THR A 287 16.90 -9.49 3.00
CA THR A 287 17.38 -9.40 1.61
C THR A 287 18.88 -9.16 1.59
N LYS A 288 19.59 -10.01 0.84
CA LYS A 288 21.06 -9.98 0.73
C LYS A 288 21.47 -9.24 -0.54
N LEU A 289 22.39 -8.32 -0.40
CA LEU A 289 22.91 -7.48 -1.47
C LEU A 289 24.45 -7.61 -1.52
N LYS A 290 24.99 -8.07 -2.62
CA LYS A 290 26.46 -8.10 -2.84
C LYS A 290 26.90 -6.82 -3.53
N ILE A 291 27.93 -6.17 -3.00
CA ILE A 291 28.55 -4.99 -3.60
C ILE A 291 29.47 -5.43 -4.74
N GLU A 292 29.15 -5.00 -5.96
CA GLU A 292 29.93 -5.35 -7.16
C GLU A 292 30.94 -4.28 -7.53
N SER A 293 30.54 -3.01 -7.45
CA SER A 293 31.45 -1.88 -7.71
C SER A 293 30.98 -0.61 -7.02
N ILE A 294 31.91 0.34 -6.86
CA ILE A 294 31.68 1.63 -6.23
C ILE A 294 32.28 2.70 -7.12
N VAL A 295 31.51 3.72 -7.43
CA VAL A 295 31.94 4.85 -8.25
C VAL A 295 31.77 6.13 -7.44
N ASN A 296 32.87 6.76 -7.07
CA ASN A 296 32.87 7.98 -6.27
C ASN A 296 32.85 9.24 -7.16
N CYS A 297 32.21 10.29 -6.62
CA CYS A 297 32.25 11.62 -7.24
C CYS A 297 33.70 12.04 -7.48
N GLY A 298 33.98 12.61 -8.68
CA GLY A 298 35.32 12.97 -9.10
C GLY A 298 36.12 11.86 -9.80
N SER A 299 35.62 10.61 -9.79
CA SER A 299 36.24 9.56 -10.63
C SER A 299 35.87 9.73 -12.11
N GLN A 300 36.72 9.22 -13.00
CA GLN A 300 36.52 9.31 -14.46
C GLN A 300 35.17 8.69 -14.91
N ASP A 301 34.70 7.67 -14.23
CA ASP A 301 33.47 6.95 -14.59
C ASP A 301 32.21 7.54 -13.99
N PHE A 302 32.33 8.47 -13.03
CA PHE A 302 31.18 8.97 -12.27
C PHE A 302 30.10 9.61 -13.16
N ALA A 303 30.50 10.54 -14.03
CA ALA A 303 29.58 11.22 -14.94
C ALA A 303 28.87 10.24 -15.89
N SER A 304 29.61 9.23 -16.39
CA SER A 304 29.07 8.19 -17.26
C SER A 304 28.08 7.29 -16.52
N GLN A 305 28.33 6.93 -15.27
CA GLN A 305 27.42 6.13 -14.45
C GLN A 305 26.18 6.95 -14.03
N LEU A 306 26.38 8.20 -13.63
CA LEU A 306 25.33 9.11 -13.26
C LEU A 306 24.32 9.33 -14.40
N SER A 307 24.81 9.49 -15.63
CA SER A 307 23.95 9.69 -16.80
C SER A 307 23.10 8.46 -17.17
N LYS A 308 23.45 7.27 -16.68
CA LYS A 308 22.68 6.03 -16.87
C LYS A 308 21.58 5.84 -15.84
N LEU A 309 21.65 6.56 -14.71
CA LEU A 309 20.63 6.49 -13.67
C LEU A 309 19.42 7.32 -14.09
N ARG A 310 18.25 6.80 -13.84
CA ARG A 310 17.00 7.56 -13.87
C ARG A 310 16.88 8.29 -12.54
N LEU A 311 17.12 9.59 -12.52
CA LEU A 311 17.00 10.40 -11.32
C LEU A 311 15.58 10.96 -11.18
N SER A 312 15.15 11.25 -9.94
CA SER A 312 13.87 11.90 -9.71
C SER A 312 13.89 13.34 -10.26
N ASP A 313 12.82 13.74 -10.95
CA ASP A 313 12.62 15.08 -11.54
C ASP A 313 12.24 16.14 -10.50
N ASP A 314 12.49 15.91 -9.23
CA ASP A 314 12.24 16.91 -8.20
C ASP A 314 13.09 18.16 -8.51
N ALA A 315 12.43 19.29 -8.76
CA ALA A 315 13.08 20.57 -9.11
C ALA A 315 14.06 21.06 -8.03
N THR A 316 14.03 20.48 -6.83
CA THR A 316 14.98 20.70 -5.74
C THR A 316 16.14 19.72 -5.73
N ALA A 317 16.17 18.78 -6.67
CA ALA A 317 17.10 17.67 -6.71
C ALA A 317 18.48 18.14 -7.20
N ASP A 318 19.34 18.53 -6.26
CA ASP A 318 20.72 18.90 -6.52
C ASP A 318 21.59 17.63 -6.68
N THR A 319 21.92 17.28 -7.93
CA THR A 319 22.78 16.14 -8.27
C THR A 319 24.18 16.25 -7.66
N ASN A 320 24.64 17.46 -7.29
CA ASN A 320 25.92 17.68 -6.61
C ASN A 320 25.97 17.04 -5.21
N ARG A 321 24.82 16.67 -4.66
CA ARG A 321 24.76 15.93 -3.38
C ARG A 321 25.24 14.50 -3.51
N ILE A 322 25.19 13.90 -4.71
CA ILE A 322 25.55 12.51 -4.92
C ILE A 322 27.07 12.38 -4.82
N LYS A 323 27.55 11.73 -3.78
CA LYS A 323 28.98 11.49 -3.52
C LYS A 323 29.44 10.16 -4.09
N ARG A 324 28.52 9.18 -4.20
CA ARG A 324 28.83 7.84 -4.71
C ARG A 324 27.63 7.11 -5.29
N ILE A 325 27.93 6.21 -6.22
CA ILE A 325 27.01 5.23 -6.78
C ILE A 325 27.57 3.85 -6.44
N ILE A 326 26.77 3.01 -5.81
CA ILE A 326 27.13 1.64 -5.44
C ILE A 326 26.32 0.68 -6.28
N ASN A 327 26.98 -0.07 -7.14
CA ASN A 327 26.35 -1.13 -7.92
C ASN A 327 26.33 -2.40 -7.09
N MET A 328 25.15 -2.95 -6.91
CA MET A 328 24.88 -4.11 -6.07
C MET A 328 24.05 -5.14 -6.82
N ARG A 329 24.08 -6.38 -6.36
CA ARG A 329 23.23 -7.46 -6.87
C ARG A 329 22.47 -8.11 -5.74
N VAL A 330 21.16 -8.31 -5.93
CA VAL A 330 20.36 -9.13 -5.02
C VAL A 330 20.80 -10.59 -5.16
N LEU A 331 21.11 -11.21 -4.04
CA LEU A 331 21.40 -12.65 -4.01
C LEU A 331 20.09 -13.41 -3.76
N ASN A 332 19.75 -14.29 -4.69
CA ASN A 332 18.66 -15.25 -4.49
C ASN A 332 19.12 -16.27 -3.44
N SER A 333 18.50 -16.27 -2.26
CA SER A 333 18.75 -17.23 -1.18
C SER A 333 17.84 -18.44 -1.33
#